data_6ea3158b627a19d6360df9702a288993
#
_entry.id   6ea3158b627a19d6360df9702a288993
#
_cell.length_a   1.000
_cell.length_b   1.000
_cell.length_c   1.000
_cell.angle_alpha   90.00
_cell.angle_beta   90.00
_cell.angle_gamma   90.00
#
_symmetry.space_group_name_H-M   'P 1'
#
loop_
_entity.id
_entity.type
_entity.pdbx_description
1 polymer ?
#
loop_
_entity_poly.entity_id
_entity_poly.type
_entity_poly.pdbx_seq_one_letter_code
_entity_poly.pdbx_strand_id
1 'polypeptide(L)'
;MNYTELKTNVQDICENTFTDDQLAMFTEQAEQKIYNAVQIPALRKNVTGTVTGSNTYLTVPTDFLYPYSLAIVDGDGNYNYLLSKDVNFIREAYPAATPTGLPKHYAVFDETTFLLGPTPDSSYVTELHYGYYPESIVTAGTSWLGTEFDSALLNGTLVEAIRFMKGEPDLVALYDKMYVTSMSLLKVLGDGKLRSDAYRS
;
A
#
# COMPACT_ATOMS: atom_id res chain seq x y z
N MET A 1 12.54 -4.98 -15.90
CA MET A 1 13.32 -6.14 -15.36
C MET A 1 12.35 -7.10 -14.68
N ASN A 2 12.38 -8.39 -14.99
CA ASN A 2 11.65 -9.45 -14.30
C ASN A 2 12.49 -10.05 -13.16
N TYR A 3 11.91 -10.98 -12.36
CA TYR A 3 12.61 -11.56 -11.21
C TYR A 3 13.84 -12.40 -11.59
N THR A 4 13.77 -13.13 -12.72
CA THR A 4 14.91 -13.92 -13.20
C THR A 4 16.09 -13.03 -13.60
N GLU A 5 15.81 -11.93 -14.30
CA GLU A 5 16.83 -10.93 -14.65
C GLU A 5 17.42 -10.25 -13.41
N LEU A 6 16.55 -9.93 -12.41
CA LEU A 6 17.02 -9.37 -11.14
C LEU A 6 17.98 -10.30 -10.42
N LYS A 7 17.65 -11.59 -10.31
CA LYS A 7 18.51 -12.60 -9.69
C LYS A 7 19.88 -12.67 -10.37
N THR A 8 19.88 -12.73 -11.69
CA THR A 8 21.13 -12.78 -12.49
C THR A 8 21.97 -11.53 -12.26
N ASN A 9 21.35 -10.35 -12.38
CA ASN A 9 22.08 -9.08 -12.22
C ASN A 9 22.66 -8.92 -10.80
N VAL A 10 21.93 -9.32 -9.76
CA VAL A 10 22.42 -9.24 -8.38
C VAL A 10 23.63 -10.15 -8.18
N GLN A 11 23.58 -11.38 -8.67
CA GLN A 11 24.70 -12.34 -8.56
C GLN A 11 25.92 -11.87 -9.36
N ASP A 12 25.73 -11.40 -10.59
CA ASP A 12 26.81 -10.91 -11.45
C ASP A 12 27.50 -9.67 -10.85
N ILE A 13 26.72 -8.72 -10.31
CA ILE A 13 27.26 -7.49 -9.71
C ILE A 13 27.99 -7.79 -8.39
N CYS A 14 27.44 -8.71 -7.58
CA CYS A 14 28.07 -9.11 -6.32
C CYS A 14 29.22 -10.09 -6.51
N GLU A 15 29.44 -10.59 -7.73
CA GLU A 15 30.42 -11.66 -8.02
C GLU A 15 30.27 -12.85 -7.06
N ASN A 16 29.03 -13.18 -6.70
CA ASN A 16 28.72 -14.20 -5.70
C ASN A 16 27.46 -14.99 -6.10
N THR A 17 27.38 -16.22 -5.64
CA THR A 17 26.22 -17.08 -5.82
C THR A 17 25.40 -17.13 -4.55
N PHE A 18 24.12 -16.78 -4.64
CA PHE A 18 23.15 -16.85 -3.56
C PHE A 18 22.12 -17.94 -3.83
N THR A 19 21.55 -18.50 -2.77
CA THR A 19 20.39 -19.38 -2.89
C THR A 19 19.13 -18.60 -3.30
N ASP A 20 18.14 -19.29 -3.86
CA ASP A 20 16.87 -18.64 -4.22
C ASP A 20 16.19 -18.01 -3.02
N ASP A 21 16.24 -18.65 -1.84
CA ASP A 21 15.68 -18.11 -0.59
C ASP A 21 16.39 -16.81 -0.16
N GLN A 22 17.72 -16.74 -0.33
CA GLN A 22 18.48 -15.52 -0.01
C GLN A 22 18.11 -14.38 -0.95
N LEU A 23 18.03 -14.65 -2.26
CA LEU A 23 17.63 -13.67 -3.26
C LEU A 23 16.19 -13.19 -3.04
N ALA A 24 15.28 -14.10 -2.69
CA ALA A 24 13.91 -13.76 -2.31
C ALA A 24 13.90 -12.82 -1.10
N MET A 25 14.59 -13.16 -0.03
CA MET A 25 14.70 -12.34 1.18
C MET A 25 15.24 -10.94 0.89
N PHE A 26 16.31 -10.80 0.11
CA PHE A 26 16.87 -9.49 -0.23
C PHE A 26 15.87 -8.65 -1.03
N THR A 27 15.21 -9.28 -1.99
CA THR A 27 14.24 -8.62 -2.87
C THR A 27 13.02 -8.14 -2.10
N GLU A 28 12.41 -8.99 -1.28
CA GLU A 28 11.23 -8.65 -0.48
C GLU A 28 11.52 -7.55 0.54
N GLN A 29 12.70 -7.57 1.19
CA GLN A 29 13.13 -6.49 2.08
C GLN A 29 13.32 -5.17 1.35
N ALA A 30 13.88 -5.21 0.13
CA ALA A 30 14.01 -4.02 -0.70
C ALA A 30 12.64 -3.47 -1.12
N GLU A 31 11.73 -4.31 -1.62
CA GLU A 31 10.37 -3.92 -1.99
C GLU A 31 9.64 -3.27 -0.80
N GLN A 32 9.68 -3.90 0.38
CA GLN A 32 9.03 -3.36 1.57
C GLN A 32 9.57 -1.97 1.95
N LYS A 33 10.90 -1.77 1.91
CA LYS A 33 11.52 -0.47 2.17
C LYS A 33 11.11 0.58 1.15
N ILE A 34 11.06 0.21 -0.13
CA ILE A 34 10.66 1.10 -1.22
C ILE A 34 9.19 1.50 -1.03
N TYR A 35 8.28 0.54 -0.87
CA TYR A 35 6.85 0.80 -0.76
C TYR A 35 6.49 1.64 0.48
N ASN A 36 7.22 1.49 1.59
CA ASN A 36 7.04 2.34 2.76
C ASN A 36 7.60 3.77 2.62
N ALA A 37 8.52 3.97 1.67
CA ALA A 37 9.21 5.26 1.52
C ALA A 37 8.61 6.15 0.42
N VAL A 38 7.75 5.62 -0.46
CA VAL A 38 7.18 6.33 -1.60
C VAL A 38 5.67 6.29 -1.62
N GLN A 39 5.07 7.29 -2.28
CA GLN A 39 3.64 7.31 -2.58
C GLN A 39 3.47 7.31 -4.09
N ILE A 40 2.93 6.24 -4.63
CA ILE A 40 2.68 6.06 -6.06
C ILE A 40 1.29 5.46 -6.28
N PRO A 41 0.65 5.71 -7.43
CA PRO A 41 -0.66 5.13 -7.73
C PRO A 41 -0.69 3.60 -7.69
N ALA A 42 0.44 2.95 -8.00
CA ALA A 42 0.56 1.48 -7.96
C ALA A 42 0.37 0.87 -6.55
N LEU A 43 0.47 1.69 -5.47
CA LEU A 43 0.21 1.29 -4.08
C LEU A 43 -1.25 1.55 -3.66
N ARG A 44 -2.13 1.91 -4.61
CA ARG A 44 -3.53 2.23 -4.34
C ARG A 44 -4.44 1.24 -5.05
N LYS A 45 -5.49 0.85 -4.35
CA LYS A 45 -6.50 -0.08 -4.86
C LYS A 45 -7.88 0.44 -4.54
N ASN A 46 -8.82 0.11 -5.40
CA ASN A 46 -10.23 0.41 -5.20
C ASN A 46 -11.02 -0.89 -5.19
N VAL A 47 -11.94 -1.04 -4.26
CA VAL A 47 -12.79 -2.23 -4.14
C VAL A 47 -14.20 -1.84 -3.75
N THR A 48 -15.16 -2.52 -4.33
CA THR A 48 -16.55 -2.46 -3.92
C THR A 48 -16.87 -3.58 -2.94
N GLY A 49 -17.70 -3.29 -1.96
CA GLY A 49 -18.18 -4.23 -0.96
C GLY A 49 -19.63 -3.95 -0.62
N THR A 50 -20.13 -4.55 0.43
CA THR A 50 -21.50 -4.33 0.93
C THR A 50 -21.49 -4.24 2.44
N VAL A 51 -22.11 -3.20 2.99
CA VAL A 51 -22.46 -3.16 4.40
C VAL A 51 -23.86 -3.73 4.58
N THR A 52 -24.04 -4.55 5.60
CA THR A 52 -25.32 -5.16 5.93
C THR A 52 -26.11 -4.24 6.85
N GLY A 53 -27.41 -4.07 6.58
CA GLY A 53 -28.30 -3.31 7.45
C GLY A 53 -28.29 -3.84 8.90
N SER A 54 -28.36 -2.94 9.86
CA SER A 54 -28.28 -3.21 11.31
C SER A 54 -26.91 -3.72 11.79
N ASN A 55 -25.88 -3.73 10.95
CA ASN A 55 -24.51 -4.07 11.33
C ASN A 55 -23.61 -2.84 11.27
N THR A 56 -23.03 -2.45 12.39
CA THR A 56 -22.11 -1.31 12.49
C THR A 56 -20.70 -1.64 12.02
N TYR A 57 -20.39 -2.89 11.72
CA TYR A 57 -19.06 -3.35 11.36
C TYR A 57 -18.98 -3.66 9.87
N LEU A 58 -17.95 -3.13 9.21
CA LEU A 58 -17.61 -3.41 7.82
C LEU A 58 -16.24 -4.06 7.75
N THR A 59 -16.19 -5.27 7.23
CA THR A 59 -14.91 -6.00 7.02
C THR A 59 -14.14 -5.35 5.86
N VAL A 60 -12.83 -5.17 6.05
CA VAL A 60 -11.91 -4.66 5.02
C VAL A 60 -11.23 -5.82 4.27
N PRO A 61 -10.66 -5.57 3.07
CA PRO A 61 -9.87 -6.55 2.36
C PRO A 61 -8.66 -7.04 3.16
N THR A 62 -8.20 -8.27 2.89
CA THR A 62 -7.05 -8.88 3.59
C THR A 62 -5.71 -8.21 3.28
N ASP A 63 -5.63 -7.47 2.16
CA ASP A 63 -4.47 -6.70 1.72
C ASP A 63 -4.55 -5.21 2.11
N PHE A 64 -5.53 -4.83 2.95
CA PHE A 64 -5.72 -3.47 3.42
C PHE A 64 -4.59 -3.02 4.34
N LEU A 65 -4.07 -1.80 4.11
CA LEU A 65 -3.10 -1.15 4.98
C LEU A 65 -3.69 0.09 5.67
N TYR A 66 -4.23 1.01 4.87
CA TYR A 66 -4.83 2.26 5.37
C TYR A 66 -5.83 2.83 4.35
N PRO A 67 -6.88 3.52 4.81
CA PRO A 67 -7.90 4.06 3.92
C PRO A 67 -7.46 5.41 3.34
N TYR A 68 -7.78 5.64 2.07
CA TYR A 68 -7.83 6.97 1.47
C TYR A 68 -9.23 7.57 1.55
N SER A 69 -10.25 6.80 1.17
CA SER A 69 -11.65 7.19 1.27
C SER A 69 -12.56 5.97 1.34
N LEU A 70 -13.67 6.13 2.02
CA LEU A 70 -14.76 5.18 2.06
C LEU A 70 -16.04 5.91 1.68
N ALA A 71 -16.78 5.38 0.71
CA ALA A 71 -18.09 5.89 0.31
C ALA A 71 -19.16 4.81 0.44
N ILE A 72 -20.38 5.25 0.71
CA ILE A 72 -21.60 4.45 0.57
C ILE A 72 -22.31 4.93 -0.68
N VAL A 73 -22.68 3.99 -1.53
CA VAL A 73 -23.51 4.24 -2.71
C VAL A 73 -24.97 4.00 -2.31
N ASP A 74 -25.79 5.03 -2.37
CA ASP A 74 -27.21 4.94 -2.02
C ASP A 74 -28.04 4.26 -3.14
N GLY A 75 -29.34 4.10 -2.90
CA GLY A 75 -30.25 3.46 -3.85
C GLY A 75 -30.40 4.20 -5.18
N ASP A 76 -30.05 5.47 -5.24
CA ASP A 76 -30.07 6.32 -6.43
C ASP A 76 -28.73 6.36 -7.17
N GLY A 77 -27.70 5.67 -6.62
CA GLY A 77 -26.34 5.62 -7.18
C GLY A 77 -25.45 6.80 -6.78
N ASN A 78 -25.84 7.62 -5.82
CA ASN A 78 -25.03 8.73 -5.36
C ASN A 78 -23.95 8.25 -4.34
N TYR A 79 -22.74 8.79 -4.49
CA TYR A 79 -21.64 8.53 -3.58
C TYR A 79 -21.69 9.43 -2.36
N ASN A 80 -21.91 8.82 -1.20
CA ASN A 80 -21.89 9.48 0.10
C ASN A 80 -20.59 9.16 0.81
N TYR A 81 -19.61 10.07 0.76
CA TYR A 81 -18.31 9.89 1.39
C TYR A 81 -18.40 10.00 2.91
N LEU A 82 -17.86 9.00 3.61
CA LEU A 82 -17.83 8.97 5.07
C LEU A 82 -16.62 9.75 5.59
N LEU A 83 -16.81 10.47 6.69
CA LEU A 83 -15.72 11.15 7.38
C LEU A 83 -15.01 10.17 8.31
N SER A 84 -13.68 10.09 8.18
CA SER A 84 -12.84 9.32 9.09
C SER A 84 -12.80 9.99 10.48
N LYS A 85 -13.07 9.23 11.52
CA LYS A 85 -13.05 9.63 12.93
C LYS A 85 -12.36 8.55 13.76
N ASP A 86 -12.09 8.84 15.03
CA ASP A 86 -11.66 7.80 15.96
C ASP A 86 -12.86 7.00 16.53
N VAL A 87 -12.56 5.85 17.10
CA VAL A 87 -13.57 4.93 17.66
C VAL A 87 -14.36 5.59 18.80
N ASN A 88 -13.68 6.41 19.63
CA ASN A 88 -14.32 7.08 20.76
C ASN A 88 -15.36 8.08 20.28
N PHE A 89 -15.03 8.86 19.25
CA PHE A 89 -16.00 9.79 18.64
C PHE A 89 -17.26 9.06 18.17
N ILE A 90 -17.10 7.92 17.46
CA ILE A 90 -18.28 7.17 16.97
C ILE A 90 -19.10 6.62 18.13
N ARG A 91 -18.45 6.09 19.18
CA ARG A 91 -19.12 5.55 20.36
C ARG A 91 -19.84 6.66 21.17
N GLU A 92 -19.30 7.87 21.20
CA GLU A 92 -19.92 9.01 21.87
C GLU A 92 -21.08 9.59 21.05
N ALA A 93 -20.87 9.78 19.74
CA ALA A 93 -21.91 10.33 18.85
C ALA A 93 -23.07 9.36 18.59
N TYR A 94 -22.79 8.06 18.63
CA TYR A 94 -23.75 6.98 18.38
C TYR A 94 -23.67 5.90 19.48
N PRO A 95 -24.07 6.24 20.73
CA PRO A 95 -23.86 5.35 21.89
C PRO A 95 -24.73 4.10 21.87
N ALA A 96 -25.79 4.10 21.07
CA ALA A 96 -26.69 2.97 20.90
C ALA A 96 -26.80 2.56 19.43
N ALA A 97 -27.16 1.30 19.20
CA ALA A 97 -27.38 0.77 17.85
C ALA A 97 -28.57 1.43 17.14
N THR A 98 -29.46 2.06 17.90
CA THR A 98 -30.59 2.84 17.41
C THR A 98 -30.45 4.31 17.89
N PRO A 99 -30.81 5.32 17.07
CA PRO A 99 -31.44 5.22 15.74
C PRO A 99 -30.47 4.74 14.66
N THR A 100 -30.97 4.02 13.66
CA THR A 100 -30.30 3.63 12.44
C THR A 100 -30.38 4.71 11.35
N GLY A 101 -29.52 4.68 10.37
CA GLY A 101 -29.56 5.62 9.24
C GLY A 101 -28.42 5.40 8.27
N LEU A 102 -28.37 6.20 7.20
CA LEU A 102 -27.22 6.18 6.29
C LEU A 102 -25.94 6.56 7.06
N PRO A 103 -24.89 5.71 7.08
CA PRO A 103 -23.64 6.04 7.76
C PRO A 103 -22.99 7.31 7.23
N LYS A 104 -22.43 8.11 8.14
CA LYS A 104 -21.75 9.38 7.85
C LYS A 104 -20.30 9.39 8.28
N HIS A 105 -19.95 8.52 9.22
CA HIS A 105 -18.63 8.44 9.82
C HIS A 105 -18.14 7.00 9.83
N TYR A 106 -16.83 6.82 9.80
CA TYR A 106 -16.20 5.54 10.03
C TYR A 106 -14.95 5.71 10.87
N ALA A 107 -14.56 4.65 11.57
CA ALA A 107 -13.28 4.54 12.27
C ALA A 107 -12.62 3.22 11.93
N VAL A 108 -11.29 3.20 11.89
CA VAL A 108 -10.52 1.95 11.89
C VAL A 108 -10.68 1.34 13.28
N PHE A 109 -11.41 0.22 13.39
CA PHE A 109 -11.69 -0.44 14.65
C PHE A 109 -10.58 -1.42 15.02
N ASP A 110 -10.18 -2.22 14.07
CA ASP A 110 -9.03 -3.13 14.13
C ASP A 110 -8.45 -3.33 12.71
N GLU A 111 -7.48 -4.24 12.56
CA GLU A 111 -6.79 -4.52 11.32
C GLU A 111 -7.73 -4.99 10.19
N THR A 112 -8.88 -5.57 10.54
CA THR A 112 -9.81 -6.22 9.61
C THR A 112 -11.16 -5.56 9.50
N THR A 113 -11.42 -4.50 10.31
CA THR A 113 -12.79 -4.01 10.53
C THR A 113 -12.84 -2.49 10.67
N PHE A 114 -13.80 -1.87 9.98
CA PHE A 114 -14.23 -0.51 10.24
C PHE A 114 -15.50 -0.49 11.13
N LEU A 115 -15.55 0.48 12.02
CA LEU A 115 -16.76 0.83 12.78
C LEU A 115 -17.47 1.98 12.07
N LEU A 116 -18.75 1.81 11.79
CA LEU A 116 -19.59 2.79 11.09
C LEU A 116 -20.50 3.52 12.06
N GLY A 117 -20.85 4.75 11.76
CA GLY A 117 -21.80 5.54 12.52
C GLY A 117 -22.60 6.53 11.65
N PRO A 118 -23.94 6.60 11.83
CA PRO A 118 -24.81 5.71 12.61
C PRO A 118 -24.85 4.28 12.09
N THR A 119 -25.50 3.38 12.84
CA THR A 119 -25.78 2.01 12.39
C THR A 119 -26.56 2.05 11.06
N PRO A 120 -26.14 1.33 10.01
CA PRO A 120 -26.85 1.29 8.74
C PRO A 120 -28.30 0.84 8.92
N ASP A 121 -29.26 1.57 8.34
CA ASP A 121 -30.68 1.23 8.33
C ASP A 121 -31.03 0.23 7.21
N SER A 122 -30.16 0.10 6.22
CA SER A 122 -30.32 -0.80 5.08
C SER A 122 -28.97 -1.36 4.66
N SER A 123 -28.98 -2.35 3.76
CA SER A 123 -27.75 -2.81 3.10
C SER A 123 -27.39 -1.85 1.97
N TYR A 124 -26.13 -1.42 1.93
CA TYR A 124 -25.62 -0.47 0.96
C TYR A 124 -24.37 -1.01 0.30
N VAL A 125 -24.19 -0.66 -0.97
CA VAL A 125 -22.90 -0.85 -1.63
C VAL A 125 -21.88 0.13 -1.05
N THR A 126 -20.67 -0.34 -0.83
CA THR A 126 -19.56 0.50 -0.36
C THR A 126 -18.45 0.52 -1.42
N GLU A 127 -17.72 1.62 -1.50
CA GLU A 127 -16.51 1.74 -2.29
C GLU A 127 -15.38 2.21 -1.37
N LEU A 128 -14.34 1.37 -1.26
CA LEU A 128 -13.15 1.64 -0.46
C LEU A 128 -11.96 1.87 -1.38
N HIS A 129 -11.36 3.05 -1.28
CA HIS A 129 -10.07 3.38 -1.87
C HIS A 129 -9.02 3.34 -0.78
N TYR A 130 -8.00 2.49 -0.94
CA TYR A 130 -7.05 2.17 0.12
C TYR A 130 -5.63 1.91 -0.39
N GLY A 131 -4.68 2.01 0.52
CA GLY A 131 -3.31 1.61 0.31
C GLY A 131 -3.11 0.12 0.56
N TYR A 132 -2.30 -0.53 -0.28
CA TYR A 132 -1.93 -1.94 -0.16
C TYR A 132 -0.49 -2.16 -0.60
N TYR A 133 0.11 -3.29 -0.23
CA TYR A 133 1.35 -3.74 -0.86
C TYR A 133 1.02 -4.59 -2.09
N PRO A 134 1.60 -4.24 -3.27
CA PRO A 134 1.54 -5.10 -4.44
C PRO A 134 2.16 -6.46 -4.15
N GLU A 135 1.72 -7.48 -4.89
CA GLU A 135 2.37 -8.78 -4.86
C GLU A 135 3.85 -8.65 -5.20
N SER A 136 4.71 -9.35 -4.43
CA SER A 136 6.16 -9.30 -4.64
C SER A 136 6.55 -9.82 -6.02
N ILE A 137 7.56 -9.21 -6.62
CA ILE A 137 8.17 -9.69 -7.88
C ILE A 137 8.66 -11.14 -7.75
N VAL A 138 9.01 -11.57 -6.54
CA VAL A 138 9.43 -12.93 -6.22
C VAL A 138 8.34 -13.95 -6.57
N THR A 139 7.10 -13.64 -6.19
CA THR A 139 5.93 -14.52 -6.43
C THR A 139 5.33 -14.30 -7.82
N ALA A 140 5.11 -13.04 -8.20
CA ALA A 140 4.45 -12.67 -9.45
C ALA A 140 5.37 -12.79 -10.69
N GLY A 141 6.69 -12.89 -10.48
CA GLY A 141 7.69 -12.88 -11.57
C GLY A 141 7.95 -11.52 -12.18
N THR A 142 7.01 -10.59 -12.10
CA THR A 142 7.09 -9.19 -12.57
C THR A 142 6.42 -8.27 -11.56
N SER A 143 6.85 -7.02 -11.48
CA SER A 143 6.20 -6.00 -10.64
C SER A 143 6.23 -4.64 -11.34
N TRP A 144 5.43 -3.70 -10.82
CA TRP A 144 5.47 -2.31 -11.30
C TRP A 144 6.87 -1.71 -11.16
N LEU A 145 7.54 -1.96 -10.02
CA LEU A 145 8.92 -1.49 -9.83
C LEU A 145 9.87 -2.08 -10.88
N GLY A 146 9.78 -3.38 -11.13
CA GLY A 146 10.60 -4.04 -12.13
C GLY A 146 10.38 -3.53 -13.56
N THR A 147 9.16 -3.07 -13.88
CA THR A 147 8.82 -2.57 -15.21
C THR A 147 9.12 -1.08 -15.37
N GLU A 148 8.71 -0.25 -14.40
CA GLU A 148 8.72 1.20 -14.53
C GLU A 148 9.92 1.87 -13.83
N PHE A 149 10.51 1.22 -12.83
CA PHE A 149 11.59 1.80 -12.03
C PHE A 149 12.54 0.74 -11.44
N ASP A 150 13.11 -0.07 -12.31
CA ASP A 150 13.97 -1.21 -11.96
C ASP A 150 15.26 -0.81 -11.23
N SER A 151 15.75 0.42 -11.43
CA SER A 151 16.93 0.92 -10.75
C SER A 151 16.77 1.00 -9.23
N ALA A 152 15.57 1.36 -8.72
CA ALA A 152 15.32 1.38 -7.28
C ALA A 152 15.28 -0.04 -6.71
N LEU A 153 14.63 -0.96 -7.43
CA LEU A 153 14.52 -2.36 -7.03
C LEU A 153 15.90 -3.04 -7.02
N LEU A 154 16.68 -2.90 -8.10
CA LEU A 154 18.01 -3.48 -8.21
C LEU A 154 18.93 -2.94 -7.11
N ASN A 155 19.05 -1.61 -6.99
CA ASN A 155 19.93 -1.01 -5.99
C ASN A 155 19.50 -1.35 -4.55
N GLY A 156 18.19 -1.41 -4.28
CA GLY A 156 17.68 -1.86 -2.99
C GLY A 156 18.06 -3.29 -2.67
N THR A 157 17.91 -4.20 -3.63
CA THR A 157 18.28 -5.62 -3.47
C THR A 157 19.81 -5.77 -3.29
N LEU A 158 20.61 -5.00 -4.04
CA LEU A 158 22.07 -4.99 -3.89
C LEU A 158 22.53 -4.53 -2.51
N VAL A 159 21.90 -3.52 -1.94
CA VAL A 159 22.18 -3.07 -0.56
C VAL A 159 21.97 -4.21 0.44
N GLU A 160 20.90 -4.98 0.33
CA GLU A 160 20.64 -6.12 1.22
C GLU A 160 21.66 -7.25 0.98
N ALA A 161 21.98 -7.57 -0.28
CA ALA A 161 22.96 -8.60 -0.62
C ALA A 161 24.38 -8.26 -0.10
N ILE A 162 24.84 -7.02 -0.29
CA ILE A 162 26.17 -6.59 0.16
C ILE A 162 26.26 -6.58 1.70
N ARG A 163 25.19 -6.15 2.39
CA ARG A 163 25.11 -6.24 3.86
C ARG A 163 25.15 -7.68 4.35
N PHE A 164 24.46 -8.58 3.67
CA PHE A 164 24.50 -10.02 3.99
C PHE A 164 25.90 -10.59 3.85
N MET A 165 26.63 -10.22 2.79
CA MET A 165 28.01 -10.66 2.56
C MET A 165 29.01 -10.03 3.53
N LYS A 166 28.61 -9.06 4.37
CA LYS A 166 29.52 -8.23 5.18
C LYS A 166 30.58 -7.54 4.34
N GLY A 167 30.13 -6.97 3.20
CA GLY A 167 30.99 -6.31 2.22
C GLY A 167 31.83 -5.18 2.82
N GLU A 168 32.89 -4.82 2.11
CA GLU A 168 33.76 -3.70 2.49
C GLU A 168 32.96 -2.41 2.70
N PRO A 169 33.28 -1.60 3.73
CA PRO A 169 32.53 -0.39 4.08
C PRO A 169 32.34 0.57 2.90
N ASP A 170 33.34 0.71 2.04
CA ASP A 170 33.29 1.57 0.86
C ASP A 170 32.26 1.09 -0.18
N LEU A 171 32.17 -0.23 -0.39
CA LEU A 171 31.17 -0.83 -1.27
C LEU A 171 29.76 -0.68 -0.70
N VAL A 172 29.58 -0.90 0.59
CA VAL A 172 28.30 -0.67 1.28
C VAL A 172 27.86 0.78 1.10
N ALA A 173 28.75 1.74 1.34
CA ALA A 173 28.47 3.16 1.17
C ALA A 173 28.14 3.55 -0.29
N LEU A 174 28.80 2.92 -1.27
CA LEU A 174 28.55 3.14 -2.69
C LEU A 174 27.11 2.69 -3.06
N TYR A 175 26.71 1.47 -2.70
CA TYR A 175 25.38 0.95 -3.02
C TYR A 175 24.28 1.66 -2.24
N ASP A 176 24.51 2.03 -0.97
CA ASP A 176 23.58 2.89 -0.22
C ASP A 176 23.36 4.23 -0.94
N LYS A 177 24.41 4.87 -1.45
CA LYS A 177 24.30 6.12 -2.21
C LYS A 177 23.52 5.94 -3.52
N MET A 178 23.76 4.87 -4.26
CA MET A 178 23.02 4.56 -5.48
C MET A 178 21.55 4.31 -5.19
N TYR A 179 21.24 3.59 -4.14
CA TYR A 179 19.88 3.35 -3.68
C TYR A 179 19.17 4.66 -3.29
N VAL A 180 19.80 5.50 -2.47
CA VAL A 180 19.24 6.81 -2.07
C VAL A 180 18.97 7.70 -3.29
N THR A 181 19.86 7.69 -4.28
CA THR A 181 19.67 8.44 -5.53
C THR A 181 18.46 7.91 -6.31
N SER A 182 18.35 6.59 -6.49
CA SER A 182 17.21 5.97 -7.15
C SER A 182 15.89 6.26 -6.41
N MET A 183 15.89 6.19 -5.08
CA MET A 183 14.73 6.52 -4.26
C MET A 183 14.30 7.98 -4.39
N SER A 184 15.24 8.91 -4.49
CA SER A 184 14.94 10.32 -4.73
C SER A 184 14.22 10.51 -6.07
N LEU A 185 14.70 9.88 -7.14
CA LEU A 185 14.07 9.95 -8.46
C LEU A 185 12.68 9.29 -8.46
N LEU A 186 12.52 8.15 -7.77
CA LEU A 186 11.24 7.47 -7.64
C LEU A 186 10.21 8.34 -6.90
N LYS A 187 10.62 9.05 -5.85
CA LYS A 187 9.74 10.01 -5.14
C LYS A 187 9.28 11.13 -6.06
N VAL A 188 10.18 11.72 -6.84
CA VAL A 188 9.82 12.76 -7.82
C VAL A 188 8.82 12.23 -8.86
N LEU A 189 9.01 11.00 -9.34
CA LEU A 189 8.06 10.36 -10.24
C LEU A 189 6.70 10.14 -9.57
N GLY A 190 6.68 9.67 -8.32
CA GLY A 190 5.48 9.46 -7.52
C GLY A 190 4.70 10.75 -7.33
N ASP A 191 5.38 11.81 -6.90
CA ASP A 191 4.78 13.14 -6.73
C ASP A 191 4.22 13.68 -8.05
N GLY A 192 4.92 13.45 -9.17
CA GLY A 192 4.45 13.85 -10.50
C GLY A 192 3.16 13.11 -10.90
N LYS A 193 3.07 11.81 -10.62
CA LYS A 193 1.87 10.99 -10.93
C LYS A 193 0.68 11.29 -10.02
N LEU A 194 0.92 11.83 -8.82
CA LEU A 194 -0.12 12.14 -7.83
C LEU A 194 -0.54 13.61 -7.83
N ARG A 195 0.09 14.46 -8.66
CA ARG A 195 -0.29 15.87 -8.73
C ARG A 195 -1.76 16.00 -9.12
N SER A 196 -2.54 16.55 -8.20
CA SER A 196 -3.85 17.10 -8.50
C SER A 196 -3.68 18.40 -9.31
N ASP A 197 -4.60 18.67 -10.20
CA ASP A 197 -4.63 19.92 -10.97
C ASP A 197 -4.81 21.10 -9.99
N ALA A 198 -3.74 21.85 -9.74
CA ALA A 198 -3.73 22.99 -8.81
C ALA A 198 -4.60 24.16 -9.28
N TYR A 199 -5.11 24.13 -10.51
CA TYR A 199 -5.99 25.15 -11.10
C TYR A 199 -7.47 24.86 -10.96
N ARG A 200 -7.84 23.76 -10.31
CA ARG A 200 -9.25 23.35 -10.09
C ARG A 200 -9.72 23.45 -8.63
N SER A 201 -9.04 24.24 -7.82
CA SER A 201 -9.51 24.59 -6.46
C SER A 201 -10.25 25.92 -6.45
#